data_9373729e2907330656191dda1d9039c1
#
_entry.id   9373729e2907330656191dda1d9039c1
#
_cell.length_a   1.000
_cell.length_b   1.000
_cell.length_c   1.000
_cell.angle_alpha   90.00
_cell.angle_beta   90.00
_cell.angle_gamma   90.00
#
_symmetry.space_group_name_H-M   'P 1'
#
loop_
_entity.id
_entity.type
_entity.pdbx_description
1 polymer ?
#
loop_
_entity_poly.entity_id
_entity_poly.type
_entity_poly.pdbx_seq_one_letter_code
_entity_poly.pdbx_strand_id
1 'polypeptide(L)'
;LAESIKDDNGNYYRYYPYGCTFAHVVGTSDVNKSGVELTADYNLITSDIQPVQKIINEISGQKNPADNVVTTLNANLQQVAHDALGEREGAVVAIEPSTGKVLAMVSKPDYDPNSLVDNYQDIISDENSKVLLNQSTQGLFAPGSIFKIVTSLAYLRSGGDPDNYSYYCDGSISLNSDDGDSYIKCYGGEEHGQVDLLESFAESCNSSFANLGLSISVDKMNEVANSLLFNQALPTKFTTAKSQFGLSSTDSQWQIGATAIGQGNTTISPIHATMIVSAIANGGTLMEPYVIDEVQNTEGNAVEKYEPERCGALVSSSEASRLTEMMKAVVSEGTGYKLSGRDYSVAGKTGTAEVVGRGNNAWFVGFAPADDPKIAVCVLVEDAGTASSEAVPIAGEILDAYLDN
;
A
#
# COMPACT_ATOMS: atom_id res chain seq x y z
N LEU A 1 20.07 1.36 -10.51
CA LEU A 1 19.65 1.52 -9.12
C LEU A 1 20.75 1.04 -8.15
N ALA A 2 21.46 -0.03 -8.52
CA ALA A 2 22.62 -0.55 -7.82
C ALA A 2 23.61 -1.10 -8.85
N GLU A 3 24.92 -0.90 -8.64
CA GLU A 3 25.97 -1.35 -9.56
C GLU A 3 27.18 -1.89 -8.80
N SER A 4 27.92 -2.81 -9.42
CA SER A 4 29.18 -3.31 -8.88
C SER A 4 30.32 -2.49 -9.46
N ILE A 5 30.99 -1.71 -8.64
CA ILE A 5 32.14 -0.88 -9.04
C ILE A 5 33.43 -1.41 -8.44
N LYS A 6 34.57 -1.03 -9.00
CA LYS A 6 35.89 -1.51 -8.62
C LYS A 6 36.63 -0.43 -7.86
N ASP A 7 37.19 -0.77 -6.70
CA ASP A 7 38.08 0.11 -5.96
C ASP A 7 39.47 0.21 -6.59
N ASP A 8 40.32 1.11 -6.07
CA ASP A 8 41.68 1.30 -6.53
C ASP A 8 42.57 0.05 -6.32
N ASN A 9 42.20 -0.87 -5.45
CA ASN A 9 42.90 -2.11 -5.18
C ASN A 9 42.40 -3.27 -6.08
N GLY A 10 41.38 -3.03 -6.89
CA GLY A 10 40.78 -4.00 -7.80
C GLY A 10 39.69 -4.87 -7.18
N ASN A 11 39.23 -4.58 -5.94
CA ASN A 11 38.11 -5.27 -5.32
C ASN A 11 36.79 -4.69 -5.81
N TYR A 12 35.78 -5.55 -5.98
CA TYR A 12 34.43 -5.11 -6.30
C TYR A 12 33.64 -4.88 -5.03
N TYR A 13 32.85 -3.79 -5.05
CA TYR A 13 31.85 -3.49 -4.02
C TYR A 13 30.56 -2.99 -4.67
N ARG A 14 29.45 -3.12 -3.95
CA ARG A 14 28.14 -2.68 -4.41
C ARG A 14 27.93 -1.20 -4.10
N TYR A 15 27.49 -0.45 -5.09
CA TYR A 15 27.25 0.99 -5.00
C TYR A 15 25.80 1.32 -5.40
N TYR A 16 25.17 2.19 -4.64
CA TYR A 16 23.77 2.58 -4.77
C TYR A 16 23.69 4.09 -5.08
N PRO A 17 23.64 4.47 -6.38
CA PRO A 17 23.80 5.89 -6.80
C PRO A 17 22.68 6.80 -6.35
N TYR A 18 21.53 6.25 -5.97
CA TYR A 18 20.37 7.00 -5.48
C TYR A 18 20.28 7.06 -3.95
N GLY A 19 21.26 6.54 -3.21
CA GLY A 19 21.27 6.55 -1.74
C GLY A 19 19.96 6.00 -1.14
N CYS A 20 19.32 6.78 -0.28
CA CYS A 20 18.13 6.38 0.48
C CYS A 20 16.89 6.13 -0.38
N THR A 21 16.76 6.78 -1.56
CA THR A 21 15.52 6.81 -2.36
C THR A 21 14.96 5.42 -2.69
N PHE A 22 15.83 4.43 -2.91
CA PHE A 22 15.44 3.07 -3.28
C PHE A 22 15.81 2.03 -2.21
N ALA A 23 16.31 2.47 -1.04
CA ALA A 23 16.92 1.60 -0.04
C ALA A 23 16.06 0.38 0.32
N HIS A 24 14.79 0.58 0.63
CA HIS A 24 13.92 -0.52 1.08
C HIS A 24 13.44 -1.43 -0.05
N VAL A 25 13.27 -0.93 -1.26
CA VAL A 25 12.78 -1.74 -2.39
C VAL A 25 13.92 -2.46 -3.10
N VAL A 26 15.04 -1.79 -3.33
CA VAL A 26 16.24 -2.42 -3.91
C VAL A 26 16.95 -3.27 -2.86
N GLY A 27 17.02 -2.77 -1.64
CA GLY A 27 17.68 -3.46 -0.54
C GLY A 27 19.20 -3.29 -0.56
N THR A 28 19.88 -4.21 0.08
CA THR A 28 21.34 -4.24 0.21
C THR A 28 21.89 -5.64 0.01
N SER A 29 23.10 -5.75 -0.55
CA SER A 29 23.79 -7.01 -0.80
C SER A 29 24.67 -7.48 0.35
N ASP A 30 25.08 -6.57 1.24
CA ASP A 30 26.08 -6.81 2.28
C ASP A 30 25.44 -7.28 3.60
N VAL A 31 25.29 -6.37 4.56
CA VAL A 31 24.62 -6.68 5.82
C VAL A 31 23.10 -6.60 5.63
N ASN A 32 22.36 -7.52 6.28
CA ASN A 32 20.90 -7.56 6.21
C ASN A 32 20.36 -7.58 4.77
N LYS A 33 20.88 -8.50 3.95
CA LYS A 33 20.44 -8.64 2.56
C LYS A 33 18.92 -8.61 2.44
N SER A 34 18.40 -7.75 1.58
CA SER A 34 16.96 -7.45 1.50
C SER A 34 16.54 -7.01 0.10
N GLY A 35 15.24 -6.74 -0.10
CA GLY A 35 14.68 -6.18 -1.32
C GLY A 35 15.00 -7.00 -2.58
N VAL A 36 15.24 -6.31 -3.70
CA VAL A 36 15.62 -6.93 -4.99
C VAL A 36 16.97 -7.64 -4.89
N GLU A 37 17.93 -7.11 -4.11
CA GLU A 37 19.24 -7.74 -3.89
C GLU A 37 19.10 -9.14 -3.27
N LEU A 38 18.11 -9.35 -2.40
CA LEU A 38 17.79 -10.67 -1.86
C LEU A 38 17.00 -11.54 -2.85
N THR A 39 15.95 -10.97 -3.45
CA THR A 39 15.03 -11.74 -4.30
C THR A 39 15.71 -12.21 -5.58
N ALA A 40 16.60 -11.39 -6.14
CA ALA A 40 17.35 -11.69 -7.35
C ALA A 40 18.81 -12.13 -7.09
N ASP A 41 19.15 -12.53 -5.87
CA ASP A 41 20.54 -12.87 -5.49
C ASP A 41 21.17 -13.88 -6.44
N TYR A 42 20.45 -14.93 -6.81
CA TYR A 42 20.93 -15.94 -7.73
C TYR A 42 21.33 -15.33 -9.09
N ASN A 43 20.50 -14.48 -9.68
CA ASN A 43 20.76 -13.83 -10.97
C ASN A 43 21.92 -12.83 -10.88
N LEU A 44 22.01 -12.11 -9.76
CA LEU A 44 23.07 -11.11 -9.52
C LEU A 44 24.47 -11.72 -9.25
N ILE A 45 24.57 -13.04 -9.01
CA ILE A 45 25.83 -13.75 -8.81
C ILE A 45 26.13 -14.79 -9.89
N THR A 46 25.13 -15.15 -10.72
CA THR A 46 25.29 -16.07 -11.84
C THR A 46 25.49 -15.32 -13.15
N SER A 47 25.91 -16.05 -14.18
CA SER A 47 26.20 -15.49 -15.49
C SER A 47 25.61 -16.38 -16.58
N ASP A 48 24.76 -15.82 -17.43
CA ASP A 48 24.19 -16.49 -18.61
C ASP A 48 24.90 -16.11 -19.92
N ILE A 49 26.24 -15.94 -19.84
CA ILE A 49 27.07 -15.79 -21.03
C ILE A 49 27.26 -17.15 -21.72
N GLN A 50 27.61 -17.11 -23.00
CA GLN A 50 27.83 -18.31 -23.80
C GLN A 50 28.88 -19.24 -23.16
N PRO A 51 28.67 -20.59 -23.16
CA PRO A 51 29.58 -21.55 -22.51
C PRO A 51 31.03 -21.41 -22.97
N VAL A 52 31.26 -21.11 -24.26
CA VAL A 52 32.60 -20.88 -24.79
C VAL A 52 33.28 -19.68 -24.14
N GLN A 53 32.53 -18.60 -23.90
CA GLN A 53 33.05 -17.39 -23.24
C GLN A 53 33.38 -17.69 -21.76
N LYS A 54 32.58 -18.50 -21.09
CA LYS A 54 32.86 -18.93 -19.69
C LYS A 54 34.22 -19.62 -19.61
N ILE A 55 34.49 -20.56 -20.54
CA ILE A 55 35.76 -21.28 -20.61
C ILE A 55 36.93 -20.32 -20.91
N ILE A 56 36.76 -19.37 -21.82
CA ILE A 56 37.80 -18.39 -22.16
C ILE A 56 38.12 -17.53 -20.93
N ASN A 57 37.11 -17.06 -20.22
CA ASN A 57 37.28 -16.25 -19.02
C ASN A 57 38.01 -17.04 -17.92
N GLU A 58 37.62 -18.28 -17.67
CA GLU A 58 38.28 -19.18 -16.70
C GLU A 58 39.76 -19.38 -17.04
N ILE A 59 40.08 -19.64 -18.30
CA ILE A 59 41.49 -19.85 -18.77
C ILE A 59 42.27 -18.53 -18.60
N SER A 60 41.63 -17.38 -18.81
CA SER A 60 42.24 -16.05 -18.72
C SER A 60 42.30 -15.52 -17.27
N GLY A 61 41.76 -16.25 -16.29
CA GLY A 61 41.66 -15.82 -14.91
C GLY A 61 40.71 -14.63 -14.71
N GLN A 62 39.77 -14.40 -15.65
CA GLN A 62 38.77 -13.38 -15.59
C GLN A 62 37.49 -13.90 -14.92
N LYS A 63 36.86 -13.11 -14.06
CA LYS A 63 35.53 -13.46 -13.53
C LYS A 63 34.49 -13.31 -14.63
N ASN A 64 33.53 -14.25 -14.67
CA ASN A 64 32.35 -14.11 -15.49
C ASN A 64 31.49 -12.97 -14.92
N PRO A 65 31.05 -12.02 -15.75
CA PRO A 65 30.13 -10.97 -15.28
C PRO A 65 28.78 -11.59 -14.98
N ALA A 66 28.15 -11.14 -13.91
CA ALA A 66 26.80 -11.54 -13.53
C ALA A 66 25.74 -10.89 -14.42
N ASP A 67 24.52 -11.40 -14.36
CA ASP A 67 23.40 -10.86 -15.11
C ASP A 67 22.87 -9.55 -14.47
N ASN A 68 22.14 -8.77 -15.26
CA ASN A 68 21.50 -7.55 -14.83
C ASN A 68 20.02 -7.81 -14.50
N VAL A 69 19.50 -7.19 -13.46
CA VAL A 69 18.08 -7.25 -13.10
C VAL A 69 17.44 -5.91 -13.43
N VAL A 70 16.44 -5.96 -14.31
CA VAL A 70 15.60 -4.80 -14.66
C VAL A 70 14.36 -4.81 -13.79
N THR A 71 14.08 -3.67 -13.14
CA THR A 71 12.92 -3.53 -12.25
C THR A 71 11.76 -2.83 -12.95
N THR A 72 10.56 -3.00 -12.40
CA THR A 72 9.35 -2.29 -12.84
C THR A 72 9.28 -0.84 -12.32
N LEU A 73 10.22 -0.46 -11.45
CA LEU A 73 10.22 0.84 -10.78
C LEU A 73 10.40 1.99 -11.78
N ASN A 74 9.55 3.01 -11.66
CA ASN A 74 9.73 4.28 -12.33
C ASN A 74 10.59 5.19 -11.46
N ALA A 75 11.82 5.48 -11.90
CA ALA A 75 12.78 6.21 -11.09
C ALA A 75 12.33 7.64 -10.76
N ASN A 76 11.66 8.33 -11.69
CA ASN A 76 11.11 9.65 -11.43
C ASN A 76 9.98 9.59 -10.39
N LEU A 77 9.05 8.65 -10.54
CA LEU A 77 7.93 8.49 -9.63
C LEU A 77 8.41 8.11 -8.21
N GLN A 78 9.40 7.23 -8.11
CA GLN A 78 10.03 6.87 -6.83
C GLN A 78 10.65 8.08 -6.15
N GLN A 79 11.38 8.91 -6.91
CA GLN A 79 11.99 10.14 -6.37
C GLN A 79 10.92 11.12 -5.91
N VAL A 80 9.88 11.37 -6.72
CA VAL A 80 8.77 12.25 -6.34
C VAL A 80 8.08 11.73 -5.07
N ALA A 81 7.79 10.44 -4.98
CA ALA A 81 7.16 9.84 -3.82
C ALA A 81 8.03 9.95 -2.55
N HIS A 82 9.34 9.75 -2.68
CA HIS A 82 10.31 9.89 -1.60
C HIS A 82 10.40 11.35 -1.11
N ASP A 83 10.49 12.31 -2.02
CA ASP A 83 10.60 13.73 -1.72
C ASP A 83 9.29 14.30 -1.14
N ALA A 84 8.13 13.88 -1.69
CA ALA A 84 6.82 14.27 -1.20
C ALA A 84 6.56 13.77 0.24
N LEU A 85 7.02 12.57 0.58
CA LEU A 85 6.96 12.07 1.95
C LEU A 85 7.91 12.88 2.88
N GLY A 86 9.04 13.37 2.36
CA GLY A 86 10.00 14.22 3.08
C GLY A 86 10.58 13.51 4.30
N GLU A 87 10.63 14.20 5.44
CA GLU A 87 11.12 13.65 6.73
C GLU A 87 10.04 12.92 7.55
N ARG A 88 8.84 12.75 7.01
CA ARG A 88 7.72 12.08 7.69
C ARG A 88 7.95 10.57 7.73
N GLU A 89 7.66 9.93 8.87
CA GLU A 89 7.56 8.47 8.92
C GLU A 89 6.31 8.01 8.15
N GLY A 90 6.43 6.90 7.43
CA GLY A 90 5.32 6.34 6.67
C GLY A 90 5.75 5.56 5.44
N ALA A 91 4.82 5.41 4.51
CA ALA A 91 5.05 4.62 3.31
C ALA A 91 4.22 5.13 2.11
N VAL A 92 4.78 4.92 0.92
CA VAL A 92 4.07 5.09 -0.35
C VAL A 92 4.22 3.80 -1.16
N VAL A 93 3.12 3.37 -1.77
CA VAL A 93 3.10 2.28 -2.75
C VAL A 93 2.30 2.73 -3.97
N ALA A 94 2.87 2.53 -5.16
CA ALA A 94 2.19 2.76 -6.43
C ALA A 94 2.26 1.52 -7.32
N ILE A 95 1.12 1.08 -7.86
CA ILE A 95 1.00 -0.13 -8.70
C ILE A 95 0.25 0.21 -9.98
N GLU A 96 0.66 -0.36 -11.11
CA GLU A 96 -0.13 -0.39 -12.34
C GLU A 96 -1.21 -1.47 -12.23
N PRO A 97 -2.50 -1.12 -12.17
CA PRO A 97 -3.57 -2.08 -11.85
C PRO A 97 -3.73 -3.21 -12.86
N SER A 98 -3.46 -2.92 -14.13
CA SER A 98 -3.65 -3.87 -15.24
C SER A 98 -2.59 -4.97 -15.30
N THR A 99 -1.41 -4.74 -14.73
CA THR A 99 -0.26 -5.67 -14.81
C THR A 99 0.24 -6.15 -13.46
N GLY A 100 0.05 -5.37 -12.38
CA GLY A 100 0.65 -5.62 -11.08
C GLY A 100 2.07 -5.05 -10.93
N LYS A 101 2.61 -4.34 -11.93
CA LYS A 101 3.91 -3.67 -11.84
C LYS A 101 3.94 -2.70 -10.66
N VAL A 102 4.87 -2.89 -9.75
CA VAL A 102 5.15 -1.91 -8.69
C VAL A 102 5.96 -0.78 -9.33
N LEU A 103 5.36 0.40 -9.40
CA LEU A 103 5.95 1.59 -10.02
C LEU A 103 6.80 2.40 -9.05
N ALA A 104 6.37 2.44 -7.77
CA ALA A 104 7.11 3.05 -6.68
C ALA A 104 6.80 2.35 -5.36
N MET A 105 7.80 2.29 -4.47
CA MET A 105 7.69 1.70 -3.13
C MET A 105 8.66 2.43 -2.20
N VAL A 106 8.13 3.31 -1.36
CA VAL A 106 8.89 4.13 -0.41
C VAL A 106 8.52 3.72 1.01
N SER A 107 9.51 3.67 1.88
CA SER A 107 9.37 3.43 3.31
C SER A 107 10.28 4.39 4.08
N LYS A 108 9.76 5.03 5.13
CA LYS A 108 10.51 5.88 6.04
C LYS A 108 10.17 5.58 7.50
N PRO A 109 11.18 5.66 8.41
CA PRO A 109 12.57 6.11 8.20
C PRO A 109 13.34 5.18 7.26
N ASP A 110 14.28 5.76 6.53
CA ASP A 110 15.12 5.04 5.58
C ASP A 110 16.61 5.08 5.98
N TYR A 111 17.47 4.53 5.14
CA TYR A 111 18.91 4.47 5.35
C TYR A 111 19.65 4.60 4.01
N ASP A 112 20.90 5.07 4.06
CA ASP A 112 21.79 5.00 2.88
C ASP A 112 22.46 3.62 2.83
N PRO A 113 22.16 2.79 1.81
CA PRO A 113 22.79 1.47 1.65
C PRO A 113 24.33 1.53 1.57
N ASN A 114 24.88 2.65 1.05
CA ASN A 114 26.32 2.82 0.91
C ASN A 114 27.05 2.95 2.26
N SER A 115 26.37 3.41 3.30
CA SER A 115 26.93 3.57 4.66
C SER A 115 26.36 2.58 5.67
N LEU A 116 25.49 1.67 5.24
CA LEU A 116 24.80 0.77 6.16
C LEU A 116 25.75 -0.13 6.95
N VAL A 117 26.83 -0.62 6.32
CA VAL A 117 27.82 -1.49 6.99
C VAL A 117 28.40 -0.80 8.23
N ASP A 118 28.72 0.48 8.11
CA ASP A 118 29.33 1.27 9.19
C ASP A 118 28.34 1.58 10.32
N ASN A 119 27.07 1.78 9.97
CA ASN A 119 26.03 2.20 10.92
C ASN A 119 25.16 1.03 11.45
N TYR A 120 25.35 -0.18 10.93
CA TYR A 120 24.44 -1.31 11.18
C TYR A 120 24.30 -1.66 12.67
N GLN A 121 25.43 -1.68 13.41
CA GLN A 121 25.41 -2.02 14.84
C GLN A 121 24.65 -0.98 15.65
N ASP A 122 24.77 0.29 15.33
CA ASP A 122 24.04 1.36 16.01
C ASP A 122 22.53 1.25 15.74
N ILE A 123 22.16 0.98 14.49
CA ILE A 123 20.75 0.82 14.09
C ILE A 123 20.08 -0.36 14.82
N ILE A 124 20.73 -1.54 14.88
CA ILE A 124 20.14 -2.73 15.53
C ILE A 124 20.21 -2.70 17.04
N SER A 125 21.03 -1.83 17.64
CA SER A 125 21.09 -1.66 19.09
C SER A 125 19.91 -0.87 19.67
N ASP A 126 19.22 -0.10 18.83
CA ASP A 126 17.95 0.55 19.19
C ASP A 126 16.78 -0.40 18.91
N GLU A 127 16.23 -0.98 19.97
CA GLU A 127 15.08 -1.91 19.89
C GLU A 127 13.82 -1.27 19.31
N ASN A 128 13.72 0.05 19.24
CA ASN A 128 12.60 0.78 18.66
C ASN A 128 12.86 1.24 17.23
N SER A 129 14.05 0.99 16.70
CA SER A 129 14.42 1.40 15.35
C SER A 129 13.57 0.71 14.30
N LYS A 130 12.93 1.50 13.43
CA LYS A 130 12.20 1.03 12.26
C LYS A 130 13.02 1.18 10.96
N VAL A 131 14.25 1.67 11.05
CA VAL A 131 15.09 2.05 9.90
C VAL A 131 15.27 0.92 8.88
N LEU A 132 15.38 -0.33 9.32
CA LEU A 132 15.54 -1.50 8.45
C LEU A 132 14.21 -2.17 8.06
N LEU A 133 13.10 -1.71 8.61
CA LEU A 133 11.78 -2.26 8.31
C LEU A 133 11.21 -1.60 7.06
N ASN A 134 10.95 -2.40 6.02
CA ASN A 134 10.16 -1.90 4.90
C ASN A 134 8.69 -1.75 5.32
N GLN A 135 8.32 -0.56 5.78
CA GLN A 135 6.97 -0.27 6.26
C GLN A 135 5.91 -0.40 5.17
N SER A 136 6.28 -0.22 3.90
CA SER A 136 5.35 -0.36 2.78
C SER A 136 4.82 -1.79 2.62
N THR A 137 5.63 -2.79 2.98
CA THR A 137 5.29 -4.22 2.82
C THR A 137 5.11 -4.96 4.13
N GLN A 138 5.81 -4.56 5.20
CA GLN A 138 5.87 -5.28 6.48
C GLN A 138 5.27 -4.50 7.66
N GLY A 139 5.09 -3.17 7.54
CA GLY A 139 4.39 -2.36 8.53
C GLY A 139 2.91 -2.76 8.61
N LEU A 140 2.38 -2.84 9.82
CA LEU A 140 0.96 -3.14 10.09
C LEU A 140 0.34 -2.00 10.89
N PHE A 141 -0.64 -1.35 10.31
CA PHE A 141 -1.24 -0.13 10.86
C PHE A 141 -2.76 -0.23 10.90
N ALA A 142 -3.37 0.44 11.88
CA ALA A 142 -4.82 0.60 11.89
C ALA A 142 -5.27 1.34 10.61
N PRO A 143 -6.22 0.77 9.84
CA PRO A 143 -6.63 1.34 8.56
C PRO A 143 -7.45 2.62 8.72
N GLY A 144 -8.15 2.81 9.84
CA GLY A 144 -9.13 3.86 9.96
C GLY A 144 -10.15 3.82 8.82
N SER A 145 -10.60 4.98 8.38
CA SER A 145 -11.70 5.09 7.40
C SER A 145 -11.43 4.49 6.02
N ILE A 146 -10.20 4.07 5.66
CA ILE A 146 -10.01 3.30 4.42
C ILE A 146 -10.68 1.92 4.51
N PHE A 147 -10.88 1.37 5.72
CA PHE A 147 -11.60 0.13 5.94
C PHE A 147 -13.09 0.20 5.57
N LYS A 148 -13.67 1.41 5.46
CA LYS A 148 -15.04 1.60 4.98
C LYS A 148 -15.27 1.05 3.57
N ILE A 149 -14.22 0.87 2.77
CA ILE A 149 -14.27 0.12 1.49
C ILE A 149 -14.69 -1.33 1.77
N VAL A 150 -14.08 -1.98 2.76
CA VAL A 150 -14.39 -3.37 3.16
C VAL A 150 -15.80 -3.46 3.74
N THR A 151 -16.17 -2.52 4.61
CA THR A 151 -17.51 -2.47 5.23
C THR A 151 -18.60 -2.25 4.19
N SER A 152 -18.39 -1.37 3.21
CA SER A 152 -19.32 -1.16 2.09
C SER A 152 -19.50 -2.44 1.26
N LEU A 153 -18.40 -3.11 0.94
CA LEU A 153 -18.45 -4.40 0.22
C LEU A 153 -19.21 -5.47 1.04
N ALA A 154 -18.98 -5.53 2.34
CA ALA A 154 -19.68 -6.46 3.22
C ALA A 154 -21.18 -6.18 3.29
N TYR A 155 -21.58 -4.92 3.32
CA TYR A 155 -22.97 -4.50 3.24
C TYR A 155 -23.62 -4.96 1.93
N LEU A 156 -22.99 -4.70 0.79
CA LEU A 156 -23.47 -5.16 -0.53
C LEU A 156 -23.62 -6.68 -0.58
N ARG A 157 -22.62 -7.41 -0.10
CA ARG A 157 -22.61 -8.89 -0.08
C ARG A 157 -23.57 -9.49 0.95
N SER A 158 -24.06 -8.69 1.90
CA SER A 158 -25.12 -9.08 2.83
C SER A 158 -26.53 -8.94 2.26
N GLY A 159 -26.65 -8.46 1.02
CA GLY A 159 -27.93 -8.12 0.38
C GLY A 159 -28.45 -6.74 0.81
N GLY A 160 -27.59 -5.89 1.34
CA GLY A 160 -27.94 -4.51 1.64
C GLY A 160 -28.27 -3.73 0.37
N ASP A 161 -29.25 -2.86 0.46
CA ASP A 161 -29.70 -2.00 -0.65
C ASP A 161 -29.03 -0.62 -0.53
N PRO A 162 -28.00 -0.33 -1.37
CA PRO A 162 -27.28 0.93 -1.29
C PRO A 162 -28.12 2.15 -1.68
N ASP A 163 -29.15 1.96 -2.50
CA ASP A 163 -29.99 3.05 -3.02
C ASP A 163 -31.13 3.43 -2.03
N ASN A 164 -31.41 2.54 -1.07
CA ASN A 164 -32.41 2.79 -0.02
C ASN A 164 -31.79 2.90 1.39
N TYR A 165 -30.45 2.88 1.52
CA TYR A 165 -29.81 3.16 2.79
C TYR A 165 -29.99 4.63 3.19
N SER A 166 -30.36 4.86 4.44
CA SER A 166 -30.57 6.21 4.97
C SER A 166 -30.26 6.23 6.47
N TYR A 167 -29.51 7.22 6.91
CA TYR A 167 -29.10 7.38 8.31
C TYR A 167 -29.09 8.86 8.69
N TYR A 168 -29.57 9.19 9.89
CA TYR A 168 -29.47 10.54 10.43
C TYR A 168 -28.30 10.63 11.41
N CYS A 169 -27.29 11.42 11.06
CA CYS A 169 -26.07 11.64 11.83
C CYS A 169 -26.15 12.93 12.63
N ASP A 170 -26.17 12.81 13.95
CA ASP A 170 -26.07 13.91 14.91
C ASP A 170 -24.65 14.03 15.55
N GLY A 171 -23.63 13.57 14.81
CA GLY A 171 -22.22 13.65 15.22
C GLY A 171 -21.70 12.43 15.99
N SER A 172 -22.59 11.53 16.44
CA SER A 172 -22.19 10.33 17.20
C SER A 172 -23.23 9.21 17.13
N ILE A 173 -22.83 8.00 17.54
CA ILE A 173 -23.76 6.88 17.80
C ILE A 173 -23.42 6.26 19.16
N SER A 174 -24.45 6.06 20.01
CA SER A 174 -24.31 5.36 21.29
C SER A 174 -24.46 3.85 21.06
N LEU A 175 -23.50 3.07 21.54
CA LEU A 175 -23.44 1.62 21.38
C LEU A 175 -23.10 0.95 22.71
N ASN A 176 -23.69 -0.23 22.94
CA ASN A 176 -23.35 -1.02 24.12
C ASN A 176 -21.88 -1.49 24.04
N SER A 177 -21.15 -1.35 25.13
CA SER A 177 -19.80 -1.88 25.33
C SER A 177 -19.76 -2.75 26.58
N ASP A 178 -18.61 -3.40 26.84
CA ASP A 178 -18.43 -4.26 28.02
C ASP A 178 -18.51 -3.46 29.33
N ASP A 179 -18.18 -2.15 29.31
CA ASP A 179 -18.18 -1.24 30.44
C ASP A 179 -19.44 -0.33 30.50
N GLY A 180 -20.46 -0.60 29.65
CA GLY A 180 -21.68 0.21 29.54
C GLY A 180 -21.78 0.93 28.18
N ASP A 181 -22.60 1.98 28.11
CA ASP A 181 -22.78 2.73 26.86
C ASP A 181 -21.52 3.51 26.50
N SER A 182 -21.06 3.31 25.27
CA SER A 182 -19.91 4.02 24.67
C SER A 182 -20.32 4.66 23.35
N TYR A 183 -19.59 5.72 22.98
CA TYR A 183 -19.90 6.50 21.78
C TYR A 183 -18.85 6.31 20.71
N ILE A 184 -19.29 6.13 19.47
CA ILE A 184 -18.45 6.35 18.29
C ILE A 184 -18.82 7.71 17.72
N LYS A 185 -17.84 8.62 17.65
CA LYS A 185 -18.02 10.00 17.20
C LYS A 185 -17.50 10.18 15.77
N CYS A 186 -18.15 11.04 15.02
CA CYS A 186 -17.59 11.59 13.80
C CYS A 186 -16.38 12.46 14.14
N TYR A 187 -15.46 12.63 13.18
CA TYR A 187 -14.27 13.45 13.39
C TYR A 187 -14.66 14.89 13.78
N GLY A 188 -14.04 15.39 14.85
CA GLY A 188 -14.41 16.71 15.37
C GLY A 188 -15.85 16.86 15.92
N GLY A 189 -16.63 15.78 15.98
CA GLY A 189 -18.04 15.82 16.39
C GLY A 189 -18.98 16.34 15.30
N GLU A 190 -18.58 16.27 14.04
CA GLU A 190 -19.33 16.81 12.89
C GLU A 190 -20.69 16.11 12.71
N GLU A 191 -21.74 16.91 12.57
CA GLU A 191 -23.12 16.45 12.33
C GLU A 191 -23.39 16.49 10.82
N HIS A 192 -23.51 15.32 10.18
CA HIS A 192 -23.74 15.22 8.74
C HIS A 192 -25.23 15.30 8.36
N GLY A 193 -26.14 15.27 9.35
CA GLY A 193 -27.59 15.27 9.12
C GLY A 193 -28.07 13.98 8.46
N GLN A 194 -29.06 14.10 7.57
CA GLN A 194 -29.58 12.98 6.81
C GLN A 194 -28.63 12.64 5.69
N VAL A 195 -28.11 11.40 5.67
CA VAL A 195 -27.16 10.91 4.68
C VAL A 195 -27.60 9.57 4.10
N ASP A 196 -27.36 9.37 2.82
CA ASP A 196 -27.40 8.06 2.17
C ASP A 196 -26.06 7.33 2.27
N LEU A 197 -25.90 6.20 1.58
CA LEU A 197 -24.65 5.42 1.63
C LEU A 197 -23.51 6.15 0.92
N LEU A 198 -23.79 6.82 -0.21
CA LEU A 198 -22.81 7.55 -0.99
C LEU A 198 -22.26 8.74 -0.20
N GLU A 199 -23.16 9.55 0.35
CA GLU A 199 -22.82 10.70 1.20
C GLU A 199 -22.08 10.26 2.47
N SER A 200 -22.55 9.18 3.13
CA SER A 200 -21.86 8.58 4.29
C SER A 200 -20.43 8.17 3.99
N PHE A 201 -20.17 7.65 2.79
CA PHE A 201 -18.83 7.23 2.35
C PHE A 201 -17.97 8.43 1.96
N ALA A 202 -18.53 9.39 1.21
CA ALA A 202 -17.85 10.59 0.75
C ALA A 202 -17.36 11.45 1.92
N GLU A 203 -18.25 11.74 2.87
CA GLU A 203 -17.98 12.53 4.09
C GLU A 203 -17.28 11.67 5.17
N SER A 204 -17.12 10.39 4.92
CA SER A 204 -16.49 9.48 5.89
C SER A 204 -17.19 9.44 7.25
N CYS A 205 -18.54 9.48 7.27
CA CYS A 205 -19.36 9.50 8.47
C CYS A 205 -19.13 8.25 9.35
N ASN A 206 -18.57 8.42 10.54
CA ASN A 206 -18.26 7.31 11.44
C ASN A 206 -19.52 6.69 12.05
N SER A 207 -20.50 7.53 12.48
CA SER A 207 -21.72 7.03 13.11
C SER A 207 -22.58 6.23 12.13
N SER A 208 -22.68 6.67 10.86
CA SER A 208 -23.36 5.94 9.80
C SER A 208 -22.69 4.59 9.53
N PHE A 209 -21.34 4.55 9.39
CA PHE A 209 -20.61 3.31 9.14
C PHE A 209 -20.57 2.35 10.34
N ALA A 210 -20.58 2.86 11.57
CA ALA A 210 -20.74 2.02 12.75
C ALA A 210 -22.13 1.37 12.76
N ASN A 211 -23.21 2.14 12.48
CA ASN A 211 -24.55 1.62 12.31
C ASN A 211 -24.65 0.57 11.17
N LEU A 212 -23.99 0.85 10.04
CA LEU A 212 -23.94 -0.07 8.90
C LEU A 212 -23.29 -1.39 9.32
N GLY A 213 -22.16 -1.32 10.05
CA GLY A 213 -21.46 -2.50 10.57
C GLY A 213 -22.32 -3.39 11.46
N LEU A 214 -23.20 -2.79 12.28
CA LEU A 214 -24.15 -3.53 13.12
C LEU A 214 -25.24 -4.24 12.32
N SER A 215 -25.54 -3.78 11.11
CA SER A 215 -26.51 -4.43 10.22
C SER A 215 -25.94 -5.66 9.49
N ILE A 216 -24.63 -5.84 9.52
CA ILE A 216 -23.88 -6.92 8.87
C ILE A 216 -23.59 -7.99 9.92
N SER A 217 -23.84 -9.27 9.62
CA SER A 217 -23.42 -10.32 10.54
C SER A 217 -21.91 -10.41 10.68
N VAL A 218 -21.43 -10.74 11.86
CA VAL A 218 -20.01 -10.93 12.16
C VAL A 218 -19.36 -11.95 11.20
N ASP A 219 -20.08 -13.06 10.93
CA ASP A 219 -19.60 -14.08 9.99
C ASP A 219 -19.41 -13.52 8.57
N LYS A 220 -20.36 -12.69 8.11
CA LYS A 220 -20.26 -12.06 6.77
C LYS A 220 -19.11 -11.05 6.70
N MET A 221 -18.90 -10.27 7.75
CA MET A 221 -17.76 -9.34 7.80
C MET A 221 -16.42 -10.10 7.75
N ASN A 222 -16.29 -11.19 8.53
CA ASN A 222 -15.12 -12.07 8.49
C ASN A 222 -14.93 -12.72 7.12
N GLU A 223 -16.01 -13.22 6.50
CA GLU A 223 -15.97 -13.80 5.14
C GLU A 223 -15.44 -12.80 4.12
N VAL A 224 -15.95 -11.56 4.15
CA VAL A 224 -15.54 -10.51 3.20
C VAL A 224 -14.10 -10.08 3.44
N ALA A 225 -13.70 -9.84 4.68
CA ALA A 225 -12.32 -9.51 4.99
C ALA A 225 -11.34 -10.61 4.51
N ASN A 226 -11.66 -11.87 4.77
CA ASN A 226 -10.86 -13.00 4.31
C ASN A 226 -10.84 -13.10 2.77
N SER A 227 -11.95 -12.80 2.07
CA SER A 227 -11.97 -12.77 0.60
C SER A 227 -11.11 -11.65 0.01
N LEU A 228 -10.83 -10.61 0.78
CA LEU A 228 -9.90 -9.53 0.46
C LEU A 228 -8.47 -9.78 0.97
N LEU A 229 -8.12 -11.04 1.31
CA LEU A 229 -6.80 -11.51 1.74
C LEU A 229 -6.36 -11.10 3.15
N PHE A 230 -7.23 -10.61 4.01
CA PHE A 230 -6.89 -10.49 5.43
C PHE A 230 -6.61 -11.88 6.02
N ASN A 231 -5.74 -11.94 7.02
CA ASN A 231 -5.29 -13.17 7.70
C ASN A 231 -4.53 -14.17 6.82
N GLN A 232 -4.20 -13.81 5.59
CA GLN A 232 -3.54 -14.67 4.61
C GLN A 232 -2.19 -14.10 4.17
N ALA A 233 -1.35 -14.94 3.60
CA ALA A 233 -0.17 -14.48 2.88
C ALA A 233 -0.63 -13.80 1.59
N LEU A 234 -0.06 -12.62 1.30
CA LEU A 234 -0.34 -11.94 0.04
C LEU A 234 0.35 -12.65 -1.12
N PRO A 235 -0.28 -12.72 -2.30
CA PRO A 235 0.34 -13.28 -3.50
C PRO A 235 1.37 -12.28 -4.06
N THR A 236 2.58 -12.34 -3.55
CA THR A 236 3.72 -11.51 -3.95
C THR A 236 5.00 -12.34 -3.92
N LYS A 237 6.00 -12.01 -4.75
CA LYS A 237 7.31 -12.64 -4.76
C LYS A 237 8.32 -11.98 -3.81
N PHE A 238 7.89 -10.99 -3.07
CA PHE A 238 8.68 -10.31 -2.04
C PHE A 238 8.02 -10.43 -0.66
N THR A 239 8.79 -10.19 0.40
CA THR A 239 8.34 -10.35 1.78
C THR A 239 7.26 -9.34 2.15
N THR A 240 6.14 -9.83 2.67
CA THR A 240 5.01 -9.01 3.16
C THR A 240 4.51 -9.50 4.51
N ALA A 241 4.00 -8.60 5.33
CA ALA A 241 3.28 -8.96 6.54
C ALA A 241 1.84 -9.36 6.23
N LYS A 242 1.25 -10.21 7.07
CA LYS A 242 -0.16 -10.57 6.99
C LYS A 242 -1.01 -9.52 7.70
N SER A 243 -1.86 -8.82 6.96
CA SER A 243 -2.87 -7.94 7.54
C SER A 243 -3.87 -8.75 8.37
N GLN A 244 -4.29 -8.17 9.48
CA GLN A 244 -5.10 -8.89 10.48
C GLN A 244 -6.51 -8.31 10.55
N PHE A 245 -7.48 -9.19 10.59
CA PHE A 245 -8.88 -8.89 10.85
C PHE A 245 -9.51 -10.01 11.66
N GLY A 246 -10.34 -9.66 12.61
CA GLY A 246 -11.11 -10.67 13.35
C GLY A 246 -12.19 -10.00 14.19
N LEU A 247 -13.42 -10.40 13.95
CA LEU A 247 -14.57 -10.16 14.80
C LEU A 247 -15.06 -11.46 15.38
N SER A 248 -15.48 -11.43 16.65
CA SER A 248 -16.12 -12.53 17.36
C SER A 248 -17.61 -12.28 17.51
N SER A 249 -18.40 -13.33 17.50
CA SER A 249 -19.85 -13.25 17.83
C SER A 249 -20.11 -12.81 19.27
N THR A 250 -19.06 -12.77 20.11
CA THR A 250 -19.13 -12.29 21.51
C THR A 250 -18.71 -10.83 21.64
N ASP A 251 -18.25 -10.18 20.55
CA ASP A 251 -17.85 -8.78 20.59
C ASP A 251 -19.05 -7.87 20.84
N SER A 252 -18.83 -6.82 21.63
CA SER A 252 -19.85 -5.82 21.92
C SER A 252 -20.23 -5.01 20.67
N GLN A 253 -21.37 -4.34 20.70
CA GLN A 253 -21.80 -3.46 19.61
C GLN A 253 -20.75 -2.37 19.31
N TRP A 254 -20.11 -1.86 20.36
CA TRP A 254 -19.06 -0.86 20.20
C TRP A 254 -17.83 -1.43 19.45
N GLN A 255 -17.39 -2.65 19.79
CA GLN A 255 -16.29 -3.32 19.08
C GLN A 255 -16.63 -3.59 17.62
N ILE A 256 -17.84 -4.03 17.32
CA ILE A 256 -18.31 -4.25 15.94
C ILE A 256 -18.31 -2.91 15.17
N GLY A 257 -18.90 -1.87 15.76
CA GLY A 257 -18.96 -0.54 15.17
C GLY A 257 -17.58 0.09 14.96
N ALA A 258 -16.67 -0.02 15.96
CA ALA A 258 -15.30 0.46 15.86
C ALA A 258 -14.53 -0.27 14.76
N THR A 259 -14.69 -1.60 14.65
CA THR A 259 -14.08 -2.38 13.57
C THR A 259 -14.62 -1.99 12.20
N ALA A 260 -15.92 -1.71 12.08
CA ALA A 260 -16.53 -1.28 10.82
C ALA A 260 -15.99 0.06 10.28
N ILE A 261 -15.43 0.90 11.13
CA ILE A 261 -14.75 2.15 10.74
C ILE A 261 -13.21 2.01 10.70
N GLY A 262 -12.69 0.76 10.84
CA GLY A 262 -11.25 0.46 10.74
C GLY A 262 -10.43 0.79 11.98
N GLN A 263 -11.08 0.81 13.13
CA GLN A 263 -10.44 0.91 14.46
C GLN A 263 -10.40 -0.49 15.12
N GLY A 264 -9.96 -0.55 16.36
CA GLY A 264 -9.85 -1.81 17.11
C GLY A 264 -8.62 -2.62 16.72
N ASN A 265 -8.79 -3.94 16.57
CA ASN A 265 -7.67 -4.88 16.35
C ASN A 265 -7.32 -5.10 14.86
N THR A 266 -7.99 -4.38 13.95
CA THR A 266 -7.73 -4.51 12.52
C THR A 266 -6.43 -3.81 12.15
N THR A 267 -5.55 -4.51 11.43
CA THR A 267 -4.33 -3.92 10.89
C THR A 267 -4.15 -4.29 9.41
N ILE A 268 -3.58 -3.34 8.64
CA ILE A 268 -3.32 -3.52 7.21
C ILE A 268 -1.93 -2.96 6.87
N SER A 269 -1.24 -3.62 5.92
CA SER A 269 -0.02 -3.06 5.34
C SER A 269 -0.35 -2.15 4.14
N PRO A 270 0.48 -1.12 3.85
CA PRO A 270 0.28 -0.24 2.70
C PRO A 270 0.18 -0.98 1.37
N ILE A 271 1.03 -1.99 1.15
CA ILE A 271 0.94 -2.84 -0.06
C ILE A 271 -0.41 -3.55 -0.17
N HIS A 272 -0.94 -4.10 0.93
CA HIS A 272 -2.24 -4.77 0.91
C HIS A 272 -3.38 -3.79 0.61
N ALA A 273 -3.37 -2.60 1.21
CA ALA A 273 -4.33 -1.54 0.90
C ALA A 273 -4.28 -1.14 -0.58
N THR A 274 -3.06 -1.03 -1.15
CA THR A 274 -2.88 -0.77 -2.59
C THR A 274 -3.42 -1.91 -3.46
N MET A 275 -3.20 -3.17 -3.07
CA MET A 275 -3.73 -4.34 -3.80
C MET A 275 -5.25 -4.35 -3.85
N ILE A 276 -5.93 -4.00 -2.76
CA ILE A 276 -7.40 -3.91 -2.73
C ILE A 276 -7.90 -2.85 -3.72
N VAL A 277 -7.35 -1.62 -3.67
CA VAL A 277 -7.79 -0.55 -4.57
C VAL A 277 -7.34 -0.78 -6.02
N SER A 278 -6.21 -1.45 -6.24
CA SER A 278 -5.75 -1.90 -7.55
C SER A 278 -6.73 -2.91 -8.18
N ALA A 279 -7.22 -3.87 -7.38
CA ALA A 279 -8.23 -4.82 -7.86
C ALA A 279 -9.55 -4.10 -8.21
N ILE A 280 -9.99 -3.12 -7.41
CA ILE A 280 -11.19 -2.31 -7.72
C ILE A 280 -10.96 -1.55 -9.03
N ALA A 281 -9.81 -0.89 -9.20
CA ALA A 281 -9.42 -0.17 -10.41
C ALA A 281 -9.40 -1.08 -11.64
N ASN A 282 -9.01 -2.35 -11.49
CA ASN A 282 -8.92 -3.34 -12.56
C ASN A 282 -10.21 -4.19 -12.70
N GLY A 283 -11.38 -3.57 -12.46
CA GLY A 283 -12.69 -4.20 -12.64
C GLY A 283 -12.93 -5.42 -11.76
N GLY A 284 -12.28 -5.48 -10.61
CA GLY A 284 -12.37 -6.52 -9.59
C GLY A 284 -11.24 -7.54 -9.61
N THR A 285 -10.38 -7.54 -10.61
CA THR A 285 -9.29 -8.51 -10.78
C THR A 285 -8.01 -8.04 -10.12
N LEU A 286 -7.46 -8.83 -9.21
CA LEU A 286 -6.11 -8.63 -8.66
C LEU A 286 -5.07 -9.23 -9.59
N MET A 287 -4.06 -8.45 -9.96
CA MET A 287 -2.82 -8.90 -10.55
C MET A 287 -1.75 -9.08 -9.46
N GLU A 288 -0.86 -10.07 -9.61
CA GLU A 288 0.26 -10.28 -8.67
C GLU A 288 1.19 -9.06 -8.69
N PRO A 289 1.43 -8.38 -7.54
CA PRO A 289 2.41 -7.31 -7.50
C PRO A 289 3.83 -7.84 -7.66
N TYR A 290 4.60 -7.25 -8.57
CA TYR A 290 6.00 -7.62 -8.80
C TYR A 290 6.91 -6.41 -9.04
N VAL A 291 8.20 -6.59 -8.73
CA VAL A 291 9.23 -5.53 -8.82
C VAL A 291 10.27 -5.85 -9.90
N ILE A 292 10.49 -7.12 -10.22
CA ILE A 292 11.47 -7.55 -11.24
C ILE A 292 10.74 -7.72 -12.56
N ASP A 293 11.13 -6.96 -13.59
CA ASP A 293 10.54 -7.03 -14.94
C ASP A 293 11.23 -8.10 -15.79
N GLU A 294 12.58 -8.07 -15.82
CA GLU A 294 13.36 -9.07 -16.55
C GLU A 294 14.78 -9.19 -16.00
N VAL A 295 15.42 -10.31 -16.35
CA VAL A 295 16.85 -10.55 -16.16
C VAL A 295 17.51 -10.49 -17.53
N GLN A 296 18.58 -9.72 -17.65
CA GLN A 296 19.36 -9.54 -18.88
C GLN A 296 20.79 -10.04 -18.69
N ASN A 297 21.32 -10.72 -19.70
CA ASN A 297 22.75 -10.99 -19.74
C ASN A 297 23.56 -9.70 -20.00
N THR A 298 24.87 -9.80 -19.99
CA THR A 298 25.79 -8.65 -20.17
C THR A 298 25.70 -7.99 -21.56
N GLU A 299 25.08 -8.66 -22.54
CA GLU A 299 24.84 -8.12 -23.87
C GLU A 299 23.52 -7.35 -23.95
N GLY A 300 22.73 -7.34 -22.86
CA GLY A 300 21.41 -6.72 -22.79
C GLY A 300 20.29 -7.60 -23.35
N ASN A 301 20.55 -8.88 -23.62
CA ASN A 301 19.52 -9.81 -24.05
C ASN A 301 18.76 -10.34 -22.83
N ALA A 302 17.42 -10.31 -22.88
CA ALA A 302 16.60 -10.91 -21.84
C ALA A 302 16.80 -12.43 -21.80
N VAL A 303 17.18 -12.94 -20.62
CA VAL A 303 17.34 -14.38 -20.34
C VAL A 303 16.16 -14.93 -19.55
N GLU A 304 15.48 -14.05 -18.81
CA GLU A 304 14.24 -14.33 -18.11
C GLU A 304 13.34 -13.08 -18.18
N LYS A 305 12.03 -13.25 -18.38
CA LYS A 305 11.06 -12.17 -18.39
C LYS A 305 9.88 -12.54 -17.51
N TYR A 306 9.49 -11.58 -16.68
CA TYR A 306 8.34 -11.74 -15.78
C TYR A 306 7.08 -11.23 -16.51
N GLU A 307 6.11 -12.10 -16.69
CA GLU A 307 4.84 -11.74 -17.31
C GLU A 307 3.80 -11.45 -16.21
N PRO A 308 2.87 -10.49 -16.45
CA PRO A 308 1.79 -10.21 -15.51
C PRO A 308 0.96 -11.46 -15.17
N GLU A 309 0.82 -11.76 -13.88
CA GLU A 309 0.08 -12.93 -13.40
C GLU A 309 -1.22 -12.51 -12.71
N ARG A 310 -2.31 -13.18 -13.09
CA ARG A 310 -3.63 -12.93 -12.50
C ARG A 310 -3.83 -13.78 -11.26
N CYS A 311 -4.00 -13.15 -10.09
CA CYS A 311 -4.30 -13.84 -8.83
C CYS A 311 -5.75 -14.28 -8.71
N GLY A 312 -6.68 -13.57 -9.36
CA GLY A 312 -8.12 -13.85 -9.31
C GLY A 312 -8.96 -12.59 -9.10
N ALA A 313 -10.25 -12.79 -8.92
CA ALA A 313 -11.17 -11.70 -8.62
C ALA A 313 -11.32 -11.54 -7.09
N LEU A 314 -11.01 -10.36 -6.56
CA LEU A 314 -11.32 -10.00 -5.16
C LEU A 314 -12.75 -9.50 -5.00
N VAL A 315 -13.23 -8.77 -6.01
CA VAL A 315 -14.60 -8.25 -6.09
C VAL A 315 -15.17 -8.52 -7.49
N SER A 316 -16.48 -8.54 -7.63
CA SER A 316 -17.12 -8.62 -8.94
C SER A 316 -17.02 -7.28 -9.69
N SER A 317 -17.21 -7.28 -11.01
CA SER A 317 -17.18 -6.03 -11.79
C SER A 317 -18.27 -5.04 -11.36
N SER A 318 -19.44 -5.52 -10.93
CA SER A 318 -20.51 -4.65 -10.40
C SER A 318 -20.16 -4.04 -9.05
N GLU A 319 -19.52 -4.81 -8.15
CA GLU A 319 -19.02 -4.30 -6.89
C GLU A 319 -17.89 -3.28 -7.11
N ALA A 320 -16.96 -3.57 -8.03
CA ALA A 320 -15.89 -2.65 -8.41
C ALA A 320 -16.44 -1.32 -8.94
N SER A 321 -17.44 -1.38 -9.83
CA SER A 321 -18.09 -0.16 -10.37
C SER A 321 -18.76 0.65 -9.27
N ARG A 322 -19.49 0.00 -8.35
CA ARG A 322 -20.16 0.70 -7.25
C ARG A 322 -19.15 1.32 -6.27
N LEU A 323 -18.10 0.60 -5.92
CA LEU A 323 -17.04 1.13 -5.07
C LEU A 323 -16.31 2.30 -5.75
N THR A 324 -16.06 2.22 -7.06
CA THR A 324 -15.47 3.32 -7.84
C THR A 324 -16.34 4.57 -7.80
N GLU A 325 -17.66 4.43 -7.95
CA GLU A 325 -18.60 5.55 -7.83
C GLU A 325 -18.50 6.22 -6.45
N MET A 326 -18.53 5.42 -5.37
CA MET A 326 -18.38 5.93 -4.01
C MET A 326 -17.02 6.59 -3.79
N MET A 327 -15.95 6.01 -4.32
CA MET A 327 -14.59 6.57 -4.24
C MET A 327 -14.41 7.85 -5.05
N LYS A 328 -15.14 8.02 -6.17
CA LYS A 328 -15.19 9.28 -6.93
C LYS A 328 -15.87 10.37 -6.12
N ALA A 329 -16.97 10.07 -5.40
CA ALA A 329 -17.67 11.02 -4.55
C ALA A 329 -16.77 11.57 -3.42
N VAL A 330 -15.88 10.77 -2.84
CA VAL A 330 -14.87 11.25 -1.86
C VAL A 330 -14.04 12.41 -2.42
N VAL A 331 -13.72 12.38 -3.72
CA VAL A 331 -12.89 13.39 -4.38
C VAL A 331 -13.72 14.55 -4.91
N SER A 332 -14.92 14.30 -5.43
CA SER A 332 -15.75 15.38 -5.99
C SER A 332 -16.40 16.28 -4.93
N GLU A 333 -16.81 15.73 -3.81
CA GLU A 333 -17.62 16.42 -2.81
C GLU A 333 -17.28 16.08 -1.35
N GLY A 334 -16.33 15.14 -1.09
CA GLY A 334 -16.01 14.67 0.24
C GLY A 334 -14.59 15.02 0.70
N THR A 335 -14.06 14.17 1.58
CA THR A 335 -12.80 14.38 2.32
C THR A 335 -11.54 14.41 1.45
N GLY A 336 -11.62 13.94 0.20
CA GLY A 336 -10.53 13.96 -0.80
C GLY A 336 -10.56 15.16 -1.75
N TYR A 337 -11.39 16.16 -1.52
CA TYR A 337 -11.67 17.27 -2.45
C TYR A 337 -10.42 17.98 -3.00
N LYS A 338 -9.32 18.01 -2.28
CA LYS A 338 -8.05 18.59 -2.77
C LYS A 338 -7.50 17.91 -4.03
N LEU A 339 -7.99 16.71 -4.37
CA LEU A 339 -7.64 16.02 -5.62
C LEU A 339 -8.61 16.35 -6.76
N SER A 340 -9.64 17.12 -6.52
CA SER A 340 -10.57 17.58 -7.57
C SER A 340 -9.93 18.64 -8.47
N GLY A 341 -10.48 18.81 -9.67
CA GLY A 341 -10.06 19.87 -10.61
C GLY A 341 -8.79 19.57 -11.41
N ARG A 342 -8.29 18.33 -11.38
CA ARG A 342 -7.24 17.84 -12.27
C ARG A 342 -7.80 17.52 -13.67
N ASP A 343 -6.94 17.45 -14.66
CA ASP A 343 -7.32 17.08 -16.03
C ASP A 343 -7.72 15.60 -16.16
N TYR A 344 -7.58 14.84 -15.07
CA TYR A 344 -7.99 13.44 -14.95
C TYR A 344 -8.87 13.23 -13.71
N SER A 345 -9.73 12.21 -13.76
CA SER A 345 -10.58 11.83 -12.64
C SER A 345 -9.82 10.99 -11.61
N VAL A 346 -10.10 11.22 -10.32
CA VAL A 346 -9.52 10.43 -9.22
C VAL A 346 -10.64 9.73 -8.45
N ALA A 347 -10.43 8.45 -8.12
CA ALA A 347 -11.24 7.71 -7.16
C ALA A 347 -10.38 7.34 -5.96
N GLY A 348 -10.85 7.64 -4.73
CA GLY A 348 -10.03 7.37 -3.55
C GLY A 348 -10.82 7.35 -2.25
N LYS A 349 -10.14 7.00 -1.18
CA LYS A 349 -10.65 7.05 0.19
C LYS A 349 -9.56 7.58 1.11
N THR A 350 -9.91 8.57 1.91
CA THR A 350 -9.10 9.08 3.00
C THR A 350 -9.32 8.26 4.26
N GLY A 351 -8.31 8.19 5.11
CA GLY A 351 -8.40 7.57 6.42
C GLY A 351 -7.58 8.34 7.45
N THR A 352 -8.15 8.57 8.60
CA THR A 352 -7.44 9.08 9.77
C THR A 352 -7.68 8.07 10.88
N ALA A 353 -6.64 7.32 11.25
CA ALA A 353 -6.71 6.32 12.30
C ALA A 353 -6.07 6.86 13.57
N GLU A 354 -6.84 6.91 14.65
CA GLU A 354 -6.33 7.31 15.95
C GLU A 354 -5.40 6.23 16.52
N VAL A 355 -4.22 6.65 17.02
CA VAL A 355 -3.25 5.78 17.66
C VAL A 355 -3.06 6.21 19.11
N VAL A 356 -3.30 5.31 20.06
CA VAL A 356 -3.20 5.63 21.50
C VAL A 356 -1.77 6.08 21.84
N GLY A 357 -1.66 7.28 22.39
CA GLY A 357 -0.39 7.85 22.86
C GLY A 357 0.51 8.42 21.75
N ARG A 358 0.03 8.52 20.53
CA ARG A 358 0.70 9.13 19.38
C ARG A 358 -0.27 10.03 18.59
N GLY A 359 0.22 10.70 17.54
CA GLY A 359 -0.63 11.32 16.54
C GLY A 359 -1.36 10.28 15.67
N ASN A 360 -2.15 10.76 14.74
CA ASN A 360 -2.94 9.89 13.88
C ASN A 360 -2.09 9.29 12.75
N ASN A 361 -2.51 8.14 12.24
CA ASN A 361 -2.07 7.66 10.95
C ASN A 361 -2.96 8.24 9.86
N ALA A 362 -2.37 9.06 9.00
CA ALA A 362 -3.06 9.68 7.87
C ALA A 362 -2.91 8.83 6.61
N TRP A 363 -4.03 8.38 6.04
CA TRP A 363 -4.09 7.51 4.89
C TRP A 363 -4.76 8.16 3.69
N PHE A 364 -4.24 7.87 2.52
CA PHE A 364 -4.99 7.95 1.26
C PHE A 364 -4.77 6.67 0.46
N VAL A 365 -5.85 6.09 -0.06
CA VAL A 365 -5.80 4.99 -1.03
C VAL A 365 -6.70 5.34 -2.20
N GLY A 366 -6.25 5.08 -3.42
CA GLY A 366 -7.03 5.43 -4.59
C GLY A 366 -6.33 5.10 -5.90
N PHE A 367 -6.94 5.51 -7.00
CA PHE A 367 -6.42 5.28 -8.34
C PHE A 367 -6.86 6.39 -9.31
N ALA A 368 -6.12 6.52 -10.38
CA ALA A 368 -6.40 7.49 -11.44
C ALA A 368 -5.87 6.99 -12.80
N PRO A 369 -6.45 7.47 -13.93
CA PRO A 369 -7.77 8.08 -14.00
C PRO A 369 -8.86 7.12 -13.53
N ALA A 370 -9.93 7.62 -12.90
CA ALA A 370 -10.97 6.74 -12.34
C ALA A 370 -11.73 5.92 -13.40
N ASP A 371 -11.79 6.42 -14.64
CA ASP A 371 -12.54 5.81 -15.74
C ASP A 371 -11.66 4.89 -16.64
N ASP A 372 -10.32 5.05 -16.58
CA ASP A 372 -9.33 4.20 -17.28
C ASP A 372 -8.06 4.11 -16.43
N PRO A 373 -8.08 3.36 -15.31
CA PRO A 373 -7.04 3.38 -14.30
C PRO A 373 -5.66 2.98 -14.83
N LYS A 374 -4.67 3.84 -14.58
CA LYS A 374 -3.26 3.64 -14.95
C LYS A 374 -2.37 3.41 -13.73
N ILE A 375 -2.76 3.99 -12.58
CA ILE A 375 -2.00 3.91 -11.34
C ILE A 375 -2.95 3.80 -10.15
N ALA A 376 -2.68 2.88 -9.26
CA ALA A 376 -3.27 2.78 -7.92
C ALA A 376 -2.21 3.16 -6.90
N VAL A 377 -2.58 3.99 -5.90
CA VAL A 377 -1.64 4.51 -4.90
C VAL A 377 -2.17 4.29 -3.49
N CYS A 378 -1.24 4.06 -2.57
CA CYS A 378 -1.45 4.17 -1.13
C CYS A 378 -0.39 5.10 -0.56
N VAL A 379 -0.83 6.06 0.24
CA VAL A 379 0.03 6.93 1.04
C VAL A 379 -0.36 6.76 2.50
N LEU A 380 0.62 6.50 3.34
CA LEU A 380 0.53 6.48 4.79
C LEU A 380 1.52 7.48 5.36
N VAL A 381 1.07 8.33 6.26
CA VAL A 381 1.92 9.19 7.09
C VAL A 381 1.60 8.90 8.55
N GLU A 382 2.61 8.46 9.31
CA GLU A 382 2.48 8.16 10.74
C GLU A 382 2.59 9.44 11.57
N ASP A 383 2.02 9.38 12.77
CA ASP A 383 2.10 10.45 13.79
C ASP A 383 1.78 11.84 13.22
N ALA A 384 0.77 11.90 12.36
CA ALA A 384 0.46 13.04 11.52
C ALA A 384 -0.87 13.71 11.93
N GLY A 385 -1.24 14.74 11.18
CA GLY A 385 -2.53 15.41 11.28
C GLY A 385 -3.67 14.61 10.63
N THR A 386 -4.42 15.25 9.74
CA THR A 386 -5.52 14.60 9.01
C THR A 386 -5.05 14.06 7.66
N ALA A 387 -5.76 13.09 7.12
CA ALA A 387 -5.52 12.60 5.76
C ALA A 387 -5.54 13.73 4.72
N SER A 388 -6.51 14.65 4.82
CA SER A 388 -6.66 15.79 3.90
C SER A 388 -5.48 16.78 3.95
N SER A 389 -4.79 16.90 5.10
CA SER A 389 -3.63 17.79 5.22
C SER A 389 -2.30 17.14 4.84
N GLU A 390 -2.18 15.80 5.03
CA GLU A 390 -0.92 15.08 4.89
C GLU A 390 -0.92 14.11 3.68
N ALA A 391 -1.70 13.05 3.74
CA ALA A 391 -1.63 11.97 2.73
C ALA A 391 -2.21 12.38 1.36
N VAL A 392 -3.28 13.18 1.35
CA VAL A 392 -3.96 13.61 0.10
C VAL A 392 -3.05 14.48 -0.79
N PRO A 393 -2.33 15.51 -0.27
CA PRO A 393 -1.38 16.27 -1.09
C PRO A 393 -0.27 15.40 -1.69
N ILE A 394 0.33 14.51 -0.89
CA ILE A 394 1.37 13.58 -1.35
C ILE A 394 0.85 12.69 -2.48
N ALA A 395 -0.36 12.14 -2.31
CA ALA A 395 -0.99 11.34 -3.36
C ALA A 395 -1.20 12.15 -4.65
N GLY A 396 -1.56 13.43 -4.51
CA GLY A 396 -1.70 14.35 -5.64
C GLY A 396 -0.41 14.53 -6.42
N GLU A 397 0.71 14.80 -5.75
CA GLU A 397 2.03 14.95 -6.39
C GLU A 397 2.45 13.67 -7.14
N ILE A 398 2.18 12.50 -6.57
CA ILE A 398 2.49 11.20 -7.18
C ILE A 398 1.65 10.96 -8.45
N LEU A 399 0.33 11.24 -8.36
CA LEU A 399 -0.57 11.08 -9.50
C LEU A 399 -0.23 12.04 -10.63
N ASP A 400 0.03 13.33 -10.32
CA ASP A 400 0.44 14.35 -11.28
C ASP A 400 1.77 13.95 -11.96
N ALA A 401 2.77 13.49 -11.19
CA ALA A 401 4.05 13.06 -11.73
C ALA A 401 3.97 11.85 -12.69
N TYR A 402 2.95 11.02 -12.56
CA TYR A 402 2.78 9.84 -13.42
C TYR A 402 1.88 10.10 -14.63
N LEU A 403 0.86 10.96 -14.50
CA LEU A 403 -0.18 11.13 -15.51
C LEU A 403 0.03 12.37 -16.39
N ASP A 404 0.76 13.38 -15.92
CA ASP A 404 1.03 14.62 -16.67
C ASP A 404 2.28 14.52 -17.59
N ASN A 405 2.86 13.32 -17.74
CA ASN A 405 4.06 13.07 -18.58
C ASN A 405 3.70 12.58 -19.99
#